data_f59acf009be1f8974d39632d7497f083
#
_entry.id   f59acf009be1f8974d39632d7497f083
#
_cell.length_a   1.000
_cell.length_b   1.000
_cell.length_c   1.000
_cell.angle_alpha   90.00
_cell.angle_beta   90.00
_cell.angle_gamma   90.00
#
_symmetry.space_group_name_H-M   'P 1'
#
loop_
_entity.id
_entity.type
_entity.pdbx_description
1 polymer ?
#
loop_
_entity_poly.entity_id
_entity_poly.type
_entity_poly.pdbx_seq_one_letter_code
_entity_poly.pdbx_strand_id
1 'polypeptide(L)'
;MATVYRDIPVEASAQDVWAALRDPADVGRVFAGVLTDARMESDVRWVTFADGTVIEERVIAVDDARMRLAYTVAGGRFEHHHATLQVMPDSPASPQRCRVVWISDFKPDERIQLVEPLTDAGCAALKRNLARR
;
A
#
# COMPACT_ATOMS: atom_id res chain seq x y z
N MET A 1 6.41 16.08 -11.75
CA MET A 1 5.79 15.10 -10.84
C MET A 1 6.69 13.88 -10.79
N ALA A 2 6.94 13.34 -9.62
CA ALA A 2 7.77 12.15 -9.45
C ALA A 2 6.89 10.92 -9.33
N THR A 3 7.46 9.76 -9.71
CA THR A 3 6.79 8.46 -9.60
C THR A 3 7.71 7.48 -8.86
N VAL A 4 7.15 6.77 -7.90
CA VAL A 4 7.79 5.58 -7.32
C VAL A 4 6.96 4.37 -7.74
N TYR A 5 7.59 3.43 -8.39
CA TYR A 5 6.96 2.22 -8.92
C TYR A 5 7.65 0.99 -8.35
N ARG A 6 6.86 0.09 -7.78
CA ARG A 6 7.38 -1.19 -7.26
C ARG A 6 6.45 -2.32 -7.69
N ASP A 7 7.06 -3.43 -8.09
CA ASP A 7 6.37 -4.66 -8.47
C ASP A 7 6.92 -5.76 -7.57
N ILE A 8 6.08 -6.26 -6.67
CA ILE A 8 6.53 -7.10 -5.56
C ILE A 8 5.95 -8.51 -5.71
N PRO A 9 6.80 -9.54 -5.82
CA PRO A 9 6.29 -10.91 -5.76
C PRO A 9 5.87 -11.26 -4.33
N VAL A 10 4.71 -11.90 -4.19
CA VAL A 10 4.18 -12.33 -2.89
C VAL A 10 3.88 -13.82 -2.94
N GLU A 11 4.35 -14.56 -1.96
CA GLU A 11 4.15 -16.00 -1.84
C GLU A 11 2.79 -16.32 -1.19
N ALA A 12 1.73 -15.90 -1.86
CA ALA A 12 0.34 -16.13 -1.50
C ALA A 12 -0.53 -15.95 -2.73
N SER A 13 -1.75 -16.52 -2.71
CA SER A 13 -2.68 -16.38 -3.83
C SER A 13 -3.16 -14.95 -4.00
N ALA A 14 -3.51 -14.57 -5.22
CA ALA A 14 -4.06 -13.25 -5.50
C ALA A 14 -5.31 -12.98 -4.64
N GLN A 15 -6.18 -13.97 -4.48
CA GLN A 15 -7.39 -13.84 -3.66
C GLN A 15 -7.07 -13.55 -2.20
N ASP A 16 -6.09 -14.25 -1.61
CA ASP A 16 -5.72 -14.05 -0.22
C ASP A 16 -5.07 -12.68 -0.01
N VAL A 17 -4.21 -12.25 -0.92
CA VAL A 17 -3.55 -10.95 -0.84
C VAL A 17 -4.58 -9.83 -1.02
N TRP A 18 -5.49 -9.95 -1.97
CA TRP A 18 -6.54 -8.96 -2.16
C TRP A 18 -7.49 -8.91 -0.97
N ALA A 19 -7.84 -10.06 -0.38
CA ALA A 19 -8.68 -10.09 0.82
C ALA A 19 -8.09 -9.25 1.96
N ALA A 20 -6.76 -9.20 2.07
CA ALA A 20 -6.07 -8.37 3.05
C ALA A 20 -6.02 -6.89 2.64
N LEU A 21 -5.74 -6.60 1.37
CA LEU A 21 -5.56 -5.23 0.89
C LEU A 21 -6.87 -4.49 0.70
N ARG A 22 -7.95 -5.17 0.35
CA ARG A 22 -9.24 -4.55 0.03
C ARG A 22 -9.90 -3.83 1.21
N ASP A 23 -9.51 -4.14 2.42
CA ASP A 23 -10.02 -3.47 3.61
C ASP A 23 -9.03 -2.38 4.04
N PRO A 24 -9.33 -1.11 3.77
CA PRO A 24 -8.41 -0.02 4.12
C PRO A 24 -8.12 0.08 5.62
N ALA A 25 -9.03 -0.42 6.47
CA ALA A 25 -8.85 -0.40 7.92
C ALA A 25 -7.80 -1.43 8.37
N ASP A 26 -7.49 -2.43 7.55
CA ASP A 26 -6.56 -3.52 7.88
C ASP A 26 -5.11 -3.21 7.49
N VAL A 27 -4.83 -1.99 7.06
CA VAL A 27 -3.51 -1.57 6.60
C VAL A 27 -2.43 -1.75 7.67
N GLY A 28 -2.80 -1.61 8.94
CA GLY A 28 -1.85 -1.81 10.05
C GLY A 28 -1.34 -3.24 10.15
N ARG A 29 -2.17 -4.23 9.79
CA ARG A 29 -1.77 -5.63 9.72
C ARG A 29 -0.88 -5.90 8.51
N VAL A 30 -1.28 -5.37 7.36
CA VAL A 30 -0.54 -5.57 6.10
C VAL A 30 0.88 -5.01 6.23
N PHE A 31 1.02 -3.83 6.82
CA PHE A 31 2.29 -3.13 6.96
C PHE A 31 2.86 -3.17 8.38
N ALA A 32 2.49 -4.18 9.15
CA ALA A 32 3.03 -4.35 10.52
C ALA A 32 4.56 -4.40 10.49
N GLY A 33 5.19 -3.65 11.40
CA GLY A 33 6.63 -3.42 11.43
C GLY A 33 7.02 -2.05 10.90
N VAL A 34 6.28 -1.53 9.92
CA VAL A 34 6.39 -0.13 9.45
C VAL A 34 5.33 0.71 10.14
N LEU A 35 4.09 0.22 10.18
CA LEU A 35 3.00 0.85 10.90
C LEU A 35 2.78 0.16 12.25
N THR A 36 2.43 0.97 13.26
CA THR A 36 2.09 0.48 14.59
C THR A 36 0.59 0.59 14.87
N ASP A 37 -0.12 1.42 14.13
CA ASP A 37 -1.56 1.61 14.28
C ASP A 37 -2.18 2.14 13.00
N ALA A 38 -3.47 1.87 12.82
CA ALA A 38 -4.28 2.45 11.76
C ALA A 38 -5.72 2.52 12.22
N ARG A 39 -6.38 3.64 11.95
CA ARG A 39 -7.79 3.80 12.25
C ARG A 39 -8.50 4.51 11.11
N MET A 40 -9.78 4.19 10.94
CA MET A 40 -10.62 4.75 9.88
C MET A 40 -11.80 5.47 10.49
N GLU A 41 -12.19 6.56 9.83
CA GLU A 41 -13.47 7.22 10.05
C GLU A 41 -13.96 7.66 8.69
N SER A 42 -15.04 7.03 8.20
CA SER A 42 -15.52 7.21 6.83
C SER A 42 -14.42 6.84 5.81
N ASP A 43 -14.06 7.73 4.89
CA ASP A 43 -13.01 7.50 3.90
C ASP A 43 -11.63 8.03 4.35
N VAL A 44 -11.54 8.54 5.57
CA VAL A 44 -10.30 9.06 6.14
C VAL A 44 -9.64 7.99 6.99
N ARG A 45 -8.34 7.83 6.76
CA ARG A 45 -7.51 6.85 7.49
C ARG A 45 -6.33 7.57 8.10
N TRP A 46 -6.06 7.28 9.38
CA TRP A 46 -4.86 7.77 10.06
C TRP A 46 -3.95 6.59 10.32
N VAL A 47 -2.74 6.65 9.80
CA VAL A 47 -1.72 5.62 10.03
C VAL A 47 -0.62 6.19 10.90
N THR A 48 -0.17 5.38 11.86
CA THR A 48 0.92 5.73 12.76
C THR A 48 2.13 4.87 12.41
N PHE A 49 3.23 5.53 12.11
CA PHE A 49 4.51 4.87 11.82
C PHE A 49 5.24 4.49 13.11
N ALA A 50 6.23 3.62 13.00
CA ALA A 50 7.00 3.13 14.14
C ALA A 50 7.70 4.26 14.91
N ASP A 51 8.03 5.37 14.25
CA ASP A 51 8.65 6.54 14.89
C ASP A 51 7.64 7.48 15.56
N GLY A 52 6.35 7.14 15.52
CA GLY A 52 5.27 7.93 16.11
C GLY A 52 4.62 8.93 15.17
N THR A 53 5.14 9.11 13.96
CA THR A 53 4.54 10.01 12.96
C THR A 53 3.16 9.52 12.56
N VAL A 54 2.17 10.41 12.58
CA VAL A 54 0.79 10.12 12.15
C VAL A 54 0.55 10.80 10.81
N ILE A 55 0.09 10.03 9.83
CA ILE A 55 -0.22 10.51 8.49
C ILE A 55 -1.72 10.31 8.24
N GLU A 56 -2.35 11.36 7.74
CA GLU A 56 -3.74 11.30 7.28
C GLU A 56 -3.76 10.89 5.82
N GLU A 57 -4.59 9.90 5.51
CA GLU A 57 -4.79 9.41 4.15
C GLU A 57 -6.29 9.40 3.83
N ARG A 58 -6.61 9.53 2.55
CA ARG A 58 -7.99 9.36 2.09
C ARG A 58 -8.04 8.22 1.10
N VAL A 59 -9.00 7.31 1.33
CA VAL A 59 -9.25 6.21 0.41
C VAL A 59 -10.07 6.76 -0.76
N ILE A 60 -9.56 6.57 -1.98
CA ILE A 60 -10.19 7.08 -3.19
C ILE A 60 -11.09 6.02 -3.80
N ALA A 61 -10.59 4.79 -3.93
CA ALA A 61 -11.34 3.72 -4.58
C ALA A 61 -10.89 2.36 -4.09
N VAL A 62 -11.85 1.45 -3.98
CA VAL A 62 -11.60 0.01 -3.80
C VAL A 62 -12.33 -0.69 -4.94
N ASP A 63 -11.58 -1.33 -5.83
CA ASP A 63 -12.10 -1.98 -7.04
C ASP A 63 -11.85 -3.48 -6.95
N ASP A 64 -12.87 -4.22 -6.52
CA ASP A 64 -12.74 -5.66 -6.35
C ASP A 64 -12.52 -6.40 -7.67
N ALA A 65 -13.12 -5.92 -8.75
CA ALA A 65 -13.00 -6.57 -10.06
C ALA A 65 -11.56 -6.53 -10.59
N ARG A 66 -10.83 -5.45 -10.30
CA ARG A 66 -9.44 -5.27 -10.71
C ARG A 66 -8.45 -5.53 -9.58
N MET A 67 -8.94 -5.80 -8.38
CA MET A 67 -8.13 -5.98 -7.18
C MET A 67 -7.18 -4.78 -6.96
N ARG A 68 -7.77 -3.57 -6.97
CA ARG A 68 -7.03 -2.31 -6.96
C ARG A 68 -7.57 -1.38 -5.86
N LEU A 69 -6.66 -0.85 -5.07
CA LEU A 69 -6.94 0.15 -4.04
C LEU A 69 -6.22 1.45 -4.42
N ALA A 70 -6.92 2.59 -4.35
CA ALA A 70 -6.33 3.90 -4.57
C ALA A 70 -6.51 4.77 -3.33
N TYR A 71 -5.48 5.55 -3.01
CA TYR A 71 -5.52 6.46 -1.87
C TYR A 71 -4.64 7.69 -2.12
N THR A 72 -4.81 8.72 -1.29
CA THR A 72 -3.95 9.89 -1.30
C THR A 72 -3.56 10.26 0.12
N VAL A 73 -2.36 10.85 0.27
CA VAL A 73 -1.93 11.46 1.52
C VAL A 73 -2.48 12.87 1.60
N ALA A 74 -3.16 13.18 2.69
CA ALA A 74 -3.76 14.48 2.96
C ALA A 74 -2.91 15.28 3.96
N GLY A 75 -3.38 16.45 4.37
CA GLY A 75 -2.74 17.26 5.40
C GLY A 75 -1.62 18.18 4.92
N GLY A 76 -1.52 18.43 3.62
CA GLY A 76 -0.59 19.42 3.08
C GLY A 76 0.86 18.96 2.98
N ARG A 77 1.15 17.68 3.17
CA ARG A 77 2.51 17.15 3.05
C ARG A 77 3.01 17.10 1.62
N PHE A 78 2.09 17.07 0.67
CA PHE A 78 2.36 17.06 -0.77
C PHE A 78 1.50 18.13 -1.44
N GLU A 79 2.00 18.69 -2.52
CA GLU A 79 1.18 19.52 -3.42
C GLU A 79 0.18 18.63 -4.17
N HIS A 80 0.60 17.42 -4.51
CA HIS A 80 -0.24 16.39 -5.11
C HIS A 80 0.27 15.02 -4.67
N HIS A 81 -0.64 14.09 -4.44
CA HIS A 81 -0.30 12.70 -4.14
C HIS A 81 -1.43 11.79 -4.59
N HIS A 82 -1.08 10.71 -5.25
CA HIS A 82 -1.99 9.64 -5.62
C HIS A 82 -1.22 8.33 -5.65
N ALA A 83 -1.74 7.33 -4.97
CA ALA A 83 -1.09 6.02 -4.94
C ALA A 83 -2.10 4.91 -5.21
N THR A 84 -1.62 3.84 -5.83
CA THR A 84 -2.41 2.64 -6.06
C THR A 84 -1.62 1.40 -5.65
N LEU A 85 -2.35 0.43 -5.11
CA LEU A 85 -1.88 -0.93 -4.89
C LEU A 85 -2.80 -1.84 -5.71
N GLN A 86 -2.23 -2.64 -6.59
CA GLN A 86 -3.01 -3.57 -7.41
C GLN A 86 -2.42 -4.96 -7.32
N VAL A 87 -3.29 -5.94 -7.04
CA VAL A 87 -2.89 -7.34 -7.02
C VAL A 87 -3.00 -7.89 -8.43
N MET A 88 -1.90 -8.46 -8.92
CA MET A 88 -1.81 -9.07 -10.24
C MET A 88 -1.60 -10.57 -10.06
N PRO A 89 -2.48 -11.42 -10.57
CA PRO A 89 -2.21 -12.86 -10.57
C PRO A 89 -0.89 -13.14 -11.29
N ASP A 90 -0.16 -14.12 -10.80
CA ASP A 90 1.03 -14.62 -11.48
C ASP A 90 0.58 -15.53 -12.63
N SER A 91 1.37 -16.50 -13.06
CA SER A 91 0.93 -17.39 -14.12
C SER A 91 -0.13 -18.38 -13.61
N PRO A 92 -1.01 -18.91 -14.50
CA PRO A 92 -1.96 -19.98 -14.11
C PRO A 92 -1.28 -21.23 -13.54
N ALA A 93 0.00 -21.42 -13.86
CA ALA A 93 0.79 -22.52 -13.31
C ALA A 93 1.24 -22.27 -11.85
N SER A 94 1.09 -21.05 -11.35
CA SER A 94 1.52 -20.65 -10.01
C SER A 94 0.39 -19.94 -9.25
N PRO A 95 -0.74 -20.64 -8.96
CA PRO A 95 -1.89 -19.97 -8.33
C PRO A 95 -1.65 -19.57 -6.87
N GLN A 96 -0.60 -20.07 -6.24
CA GLN A 96 -0.23 -19.73 -4.87
C GLN A 96 0.75 -18.56 -4.79
N ARG A 97 0.92 -17.84 -5.89
CA ARG A 97 1.79 -16.67 -5.99
C ARG A 97 1.06 -15.56 -6.72
N CYS A 98 1.40 -14.34 -6.38
CA CYS A 98 0.90 -13.16 -7.09
C CYS A 98 1.96 -12.06 -7.04
N ARG A 99 1.63 -10.92 -7.64
CA ARG A 99 2.44 -9.72 -7.55
C ARG A 99 1.56 -8.58 -7.09
N VAL A 100 2.14 -7.67 -6.31
CA VAL A 100 1.50 -6.42 -5.95
C VAL A 100 2.26 -5.30 -6.64
N VAL A 101 1.55 -4.51 -7.42
CA VAL A 101 2.11 -3.34 -8.08
C VAL A 101 1.69 -2.11 -7.28
N TRP A 102 2.67 -1.38 -6.77
CA TRP A 102 2.47 -0.19 -5.97
C TRP A 102 3.05 1.01 -6.70
N ILE A 103 2.19 1.97 -7.05
CA ILE A 103 2.58 3.16 -7.80
C ILE A 103 2.15 4.39 -7.01
N SER A 104 3.08 5.32 -6.81
CA SER A 104 2.80 6.62 -6.20
C SER A 104 3.26 7.73 -7.14
N ASP A 105 2.38 8.68 -7.43
CA ASP A 105 2.68 9.88 -8.18
C ASP A 105 2.50 11.08 -7.27
N PHE A 106 3.48 12.00 -7.24
CA PHE A 106 3.44 13.08 -6.26
C PHE A 106 4.25 14.30 -6.68
N LYS A 107 3.95 15.42 -6.02
CA LYS A 107 4.69 16.69 -6.06
C LYS A 107 4.87 17.19 -4.63
N PRO A 108 5.95 17.89 -4.31
CA PRO A 108 7.10 18.19 -5.18
C PRO A 108 8.00 16.97 -5.37
N ASP A 109 8.83 17.00 -6.40
CA ASP A 109 9.67 15.87 -6.80
C ASP A 109 10.68 15.48 -5.71
N GLU A 110 11.14 16.44 -4.91
CA GLU A 110 12.12 16.21 -3.81
C GLU A 110 11.59 15.26 -2.75
N ARG A 111 10.28 15.10 -2.65
CA ARG A 111 9.66 14.13 -1.73
C ARG A 111 10.05 12.68 -2.03
N ILE A 112 10.64 12.42 -3.19
CA ILE A 112 11.14 11.08 -3.53
C ILE A 112 12.16 10.57 -2.50
N GLN A 113 12.94 11.48 -1.90
CA GLN A 113 13.92 11.12 -0.86
C GLN A 113 13.27 10.55 0.39
N LEU A 114 12.00 10.88 0.65
CA LEU A 114 11.20 10.35 1.75
C LEU A 114 10.37 9.15 1.29
N VAL A 115 9.71 9.28 0.14
CA VAL A 115 8.74 8.30 -0.35
C VAL A 115 9.42 6.97 -0.72
N GLU A 116 10.55 7.03 -1.38
CA GLU A 116 11.22 5.84 -1.89
C GLU A 116 11.67 4.89 -0.76
N PRO A 117 12.38 5.35 0.28
CA PRO A 117 12.75 4.45 1.39
C PRO A 117 11.54 3.92 2.16
N LEU A 118 10.51 4.73 2.35
CA LEU A 118 9.29 4.29 3.02
C LEU A 118 8.55 3.24 2.20
N THR A 119 8.48 3.42 0.88
CA THR A 119 7.87 2.45 -0.02
C THR A 119 8.63 1.13 0.01
N ASP A 120 9.96 1.16 -0.03
CA ASP A 120 10.77 -0.05 0.03
C ASP A 120 10.60 -0.79 1.37
N ALA A 121 10.53 -0.05 2.48
CA ALA A 121 10.24 -0.64 3.79
C ALA A 121 8.83 -1.25 3.81
N GLY A 122 7.86 -0.57 3.23
CA GLY A 122 6.49 -1.06 3.10
C GLY A 122 6.40 -2.32 2.25
N CYS A 123 7.15 -2.37 1.14
CA CYS A 123 7.21 -3.56 0.29
C CYS A 123 7.75 -4.77 1.05
N ALA A 124 8.81 -4.59 1.81
CA ALA A 124 9.39 -5.67 2.62
C ALA A 124 8.40 -6.18 3.68
N ALA A 125 7.70 -5.25 4.35
CA ALA A 125 6.69 -5.59 5.36
C ALA A 125 5.51 -6.34 4.73
N LEU A 126 4.96 -5.84 3.64
CA LEU A 126 3.84 -6.45 2.93
C LEU A 126 4.18 -7.88 2.50
N LYS A 127 5.35 -8.05 1.89
CA LYS A 127 5.83 -9.36 1.44
C LYS A 127 5.92 -10.35 2.59
N ARG A 128 6.50 -9.92 3.72
CA ARG A 128 6.65 -10.75 4.91
C ARG A 128 5.30 -11.07 5.56
N ASN A 129 4.44 -10.07 5.70
CA ASN A 129 3.20 -10.20 6.46
C ASN A 129 2.11 -10.95 5.70
N LEU A 130 2.13 -10.92 4.36
CA LEU A 130 1.14 -11.60 3.53
C LEU A 130 1.62 -12.94 2.97
N ALA A 131 2.86 -13.33 3.23
CA ALA A 131 3.37 -14.62 2.78
C ALA A 131 2.56 -15.75 3.40
N ARG A 132 2.21 -16.73 2.58
CA ARG A 132 1.56 -17.95 3.03
C ARG A 132 2.48 -18.73 3.98
N ARG A 133 1.91 -19.23 5.02
CA ARG A 133 2.63 -20.06 6.00
C ARG A 133 2.42 -21.54 5.72
#